data_16fcf1de473b3c038c9f07c864abf248
#
_entry.id   16fcf1de473b3c038c9f07c864abf248
#
_cell.length_a   1.000
_cell.length_b   1.000
_cell.length_c   1.000
_cell.angle_alpha   90.00
_cell.angle_beta   90.00
_cell.angle_gamma   90.00
#
_symmetry.space_group_name_H-M   'P 1'
#
loop_
_entity.id
_entity.type
_entity.pdbx_description
1 polymer ?
#
loop_
_entity_poly.entity_id
_entity_poly.type
_entity_poly.pdbx_seq_one_letter_code
_entity_poly.pdbx_strand_id
1 'polypeptide(L)'
;ARGSEINLVAPSGALDYTGDIRTLDLMGSAGLYPGNYLSTFGGTSASCPQVSGVAALLLSINPKLTEAEVRNILGHSARKIGSYSYSTVSGHPFGTWNANMGYGLLDAEAAVREVYPQISGDNLVPCTGNKTYTLNRNYKGNWTLGTSGLQIVSGGQNSNSITVRAISNPGGTMSGTIYANVVLPNGSSVSVAKTVSIGAPSITSVSGPDQVGAGGSASFTASPIFMEDEGNYQWMVSPNTASMSAYRYSN
;
A
#
# COMPACT_ATOMS: atom_id res chain seq x y z
N ALA A 1 -2.63 27.65 -11.95
CA ALA A 1 -2.85 27.18 -13.32
C ALA A 1 -4.17 26.42 -13.40
N ARG A 2 -4.79 26.37 -14.57
CA ARG A 2 -6.03 25.65 -14.86
C ARG A 2 -6.02 25.24 -16.33
N GLY A 3 -6.70 24.17 -16.69
CA GLY A 3 -6.92 23.78 -18.08
C GLY A 3 -6.48 22.36 -18.40
N SER A 4 -6.66 21.96 -19.65
CA SER A 4 -6.39 20.61 -20.17
C SER A 4 -4.94 20.13 -20.01
N GLU A 5 -4.00 21.06 -19.89
CA GLU A 5 -2.55 20.77 -19.86
C GLU A 5 -2.05 20.40 -18.45
N ILE A 6 -2.91 20.51 -17.41
CA ILE A 6 -2.48 20.21 -16.05
C ILE A 6 -2.46 18.70 -15.82
N ASN A 7 -1.28 18.17 -15.56
CA ASN A 7 -1.11 16.76 -15.18
C ASN A 7 -1.22 16.53 -13.67
N LEU A 8 -0.51 17.33 -12.87
CA LEU A 8 -0.42 17.19 -11.43
C LEU A 8 -0.40 18.55 -10.74
N VAL A 9 -0.77 18.55 -9.46
CA VAL A 9 -0.48 19.67 -8.55
C VAL A 9 0.51 19.20 -7.49
N ALA A 10 1.31 20.13 -6.99
CA ALA A 10 2.24 19.89 -5.89
C ALA A 10 2.21 21.11 -4.95
N PRO A 11 2.66 20.98 -3.69
CA PRO A 11 2.68 22.08 -2.75
C PRO A 11 3.33 23.34 -3.30
N SER A 12 2.74 24.48 -2.97
CA SER A 12 3.25 25.81 -3.34
C SER A 12 2.82 26.81 -2.29
N GLY A 13 3.45 27.97 -2.26
CA GLY A 13 3.04 29.08 -1.43
C GLY A 13 1.85 29.83 -2.01
N ALA A 14 1.11 30.50 -1.14
CA ALA A 14 0.09 31.46 -1.48
C ALA A 14 0.72 32.87 -1.73
N LEU A 15 0.04 33.69 -2.51
CA LEU A 15 0.51 35.06 -2.82
C LEU A 15 0.48 35.99 -1.60
N ASP A 16 -0.06 35.54 -0.47
CA ASP A 16 -0.18 36.26 0.78
C ASP A 16 0.98 36.00 1.77
N TYR A 17 2.01 35.31 1.31
CA TYR A 17 3.24 34.98 2.08
C TYR A 17 3.00 34.10 3.33
N THR A 18 1.85 33.46 3.43
CA THR A 18 1.59 32.48 4.50
C THR A 18 1.72 31.06 3.96
N GLY A 19 2.59 30.25 4.55
CA GLY A 19 2.79 28.87 4.17
C GLY A 19 3.57 28.64 2.87
N ASP A 20 4.40 29.60 2.49
CA ASP A 20 5.25 29.54 1.29
C ASP A 20 6.37 28.47 1.43
N ILE A 21 6.93 28.10 0.30
CA ILE A 21 8.02 27.14 0.22
C ILE A 21 9.33 27.82 0.62
N ARG A 22 10.06 27.18 1.55
CA ARG A 22 11.43 27.59 1.86
C ARG A 22 12.39 26.96 0.86
N THR A 23 13.22 27.81 0.24
CA THR A 23 14.23 27.40 -0.74
C THR A 23 15.59 28.06 -0.47
N LEU A 24 16.61 27.65 -1.20
CA LEU A 24 17.92 28.30 -1.15
C LEU A 24 17.86 29.67 -1.79
N ASP A 25 18.65 30.60 -1.26
CA ASP A 25 18.94 31.91 -1.84
C ASP A 25 20.44 32.04 -2.03
N LEU A 26 20.89 33.07 -2.77
CA LEU A 26 22.31 33.39 -2.83
C LEU A 26 22.81 33.76 -1.45
N MET A 27 24.04 33.35 -1.15
CA MET A 27 24.60 33.52 0.19
C MET A 27 24.79 35.01 0.56
N GLY A 28 24.41 35.32 1.80
CA GLY A 28 24.58 36.64 2.39
C GLY A 28 23.76 37.72 1.70
N SER A 29 24.35 38.90 1.53
CA SER A 29 23.68 40.07 0.93
C SER A 29 23.55 40.04 -0.60
N ALA A 30 24.06 39.02 -1.26
CA ALA A 30 23.95 38.86 -2.71
C ALA A 30 22.58 38.29 -3.13
N GLY A 31 21.82 37.72 -2.20
CA GLY A 31 20.49 37.17 -2.42
C GLY A 31 19.37 38.19 -2.30
N LEU A 32 18.13 37.69 -2.36
CA LEU A 32 16.91 38.49 -2.15
C LEU A 32 16.74 38.90 -0.68
N TYR A 33 17.31 38.12 0.24
CA TYR A 33 17.30 38.37 1.69
C TYR A 33 18.73 38.22 2.25
N PRO A 34 19.03 38.90 3.37
CA PRO A 34 20.31 38.72 4.07
C PRO A 34 20.34 37.33 4.73
N GLY A 35 20.83 36.35 4.03
CA GLY A 35 20.90 34.97 4.49
C GLY A 35 21.14 34.00 3.35
N ASN A 36 20.86 32.73 3.59
CA ASN A 36 21.10 31.67 2.59
C ASN A 36 19.78 31.01 2.15
N TYR A 37 18.65 31.53 2.62
CA TYR A 37 17.33 30.93 2.39
C TYR A 37 16.28 31.99 2.11
N LEU A 38 15.40 31.69 1.18
CA LEU A 38 14.17 32.41 0.90
C LEU A 38 12.99 31.60 1.44
N SER A 39 12.12 32.23 2.26
CA SER A 39 10.95 31.58 2.87
C SER A 39 9.62 31.97 2.21
N THR A 40 9.67 32.68 1.10
CA THR A 40 8.50 33.23 0.40
C THR A 40 8.46 32.79 -1.07
N PHE A 41 8.99 31.58 -1.36
CA PHE A 41 9.01 31.05 -2.72
C PHE A 41 7.72 30.28 -3.01
N GLY A 42 7.05 30.64 -4.09
CA GLY A 42 5.74 30.08 -4.41
C GLY A 42 5.47 29.97 -5.91
N GLY A 43 4.19 29.74 -6.23
CA GLY A 43 3.71 29.56 -7.59
C GLY A 43 4.06 28.19 -8.19
N THR A 44 3.75 28.02 -9.47
CA THR A 44 4.07 26.78 -10.21
C THR A 44 5.58 26.52 -10.31
N SER A 45 6.40 27.56 -10.13
CA SER A 45 7.87 27.46 -10.07
C SER A 45 8.35 26.68 -8.84
N ALA A 46 7.59 26.65 -7.75
CA ALA A 46 7.86 25.84 -6.58
C ALA A 46 7.30 24.41 -6.72
N SER A 47 6.19 24.23 -7.42
CA SER A 47 5.54 22.93 -7.60
C SER A 47 6.28 22.04 -8.62
N CYS A 48 6.72 22.61 -9.74
CA CYS A 48 7.37 21.87 -10.83
C CYS A 48 8.62 21.09 -10.37
N PRO A 49 9.59 21.67 -9.65
CA PRO A 49 10.78 20.95 -9.23
C PRO A 49 10.49 19.81 -8.25
N GLN A 50 9.39 19.85 -7.50
CA GLN A 50 8.99 18.73 -6.64
C GLN A 50 8.59 17.51 -7.47
N VAL A 51 7.84 17.72 -8.56
CA VAL A 51 7.49 16.64 -9.50
C VAL A 51 8.75 16.10 -10.18
N SER A 52 9.67 16.97 -10.59
CA SER A 52 10.96 16.58 -11.16
C SER A 52 11.81 15.77 -10.19
N GLY A 53 11.81 16.15 -8.90
CA GLY A 53 12.49 15.41 -7.84
C GLY A 53 11.93 14.00 -7.66
N VAL A 54 10.61 13.84 -7.66
CA VAL A 54 9.99 12.50 -7.58
C VAL A 54 10.29 11.69 -8.84
N ALA A 55 10.23 12.29 -10.03
CA ALA A 55 10.64 11.61 -11.26
C ALA A 55 12.10 11.12 -11.19
N ALA A 56 13.01 11.91 -10.63
CA ALA A 56 14.40 11.50 -10.42
C ALA A 56 14.51 10.33 -9.42
N LEU A 57 13.69 10.29 -8.36
CA LEU A 57 13.62 9.14 -7.46
C LEU A 57 13.16 7.87 -8.18
N LEU A 58 12.14 7.94 -9.03
CA LEU A 58 11.69 6.80 -9.82
C LEU A 58 12.81 6.27 -10.73
N LEU A 59 13.50 7.18 -11.44
CA LEU A 59 14.62 6.83 -12.31
C LEU A 59 15.84 6.32 -11.54
N SER A 60 16.04 6.73 -10.29
CA SER A 60 17.11 6.18 -9.46
C SER A 60 16.90 4.70 -9.11
N ILE A 61 15.64 4.25 -9.03
CA ILE A 61 15.27 2.85 -8.80
C ILE A 61 15.34 2.07 -10.12
N ASN A 62 14.73 2.63 -11.16
CA ASN A 62 14.69 2.03 -12.50
C ASN A 62 15.03 3.06 -13.59
N PRO A 63 16.31 3.16 -13.99
CA PRO A 63 16.75 4.09 -15.02
C PRO A 63 16.27 3.75 -16.44
N LYS A 64 15.58 2.62 -16.62
CA LYS A 64 15.01 2.19 -17.89
C LYS A 64 13.57 2.68 -18.11
N LEU A 65 12.98 3.37 -17.12
CA LEU A 65 11.64 3.94 -17.28
C LEU A 65 11.66 5.00 -18.38
N THR A 66 10.72 4.87 -19.30
CA THR A 66 10.45 5.89 -20.32
C THR A 66 9.72 7.09 -19.71
N GLU A 67 9.73 8.21 -20.40
CA GLU A 67 8.96 9.41 -20.02
C GLU A 67 7.48 9.08 -19.83
N ALA A 68 6.89 8.32 -20.75
CA ALA A 68 5.50 7.89 -20.66
C ALA A 68 5.19 7.05 -19.42
N GLU A 69 6.09 6.14 -19.04
CA GLU A 69 5.94 5.33 -17.82
C GLU A 69 6.06 6.18 -16.56
N VAL A 70 7.02 7.12 -16.50
CA VAL A 70 7.13 8.05 -15.38
C VAL A 70 5.86 8.88 -15.22
N ARG A 71 5.33 9.44 -16.31
CA ARG A 71 4.06 10.20 -16.29
C ARG A 71 2.88 9.33 -15.84
N ASN A 72 2.82 8.10 -16.32
CA ASN A 72 1.78 7.16 -15.92
C ASN A 72 1.83 6.87 -14.41
N ILE A 73 3.01 6.56 -13.88
CA ILE A 73 3.22 6.32 -12.44
C ILE A 73 2.77 7.53 -11.63
N LEU A 74 3.25 8.73 -11.98
CA LEU A 74 2.91 9.96 -11.30
C LEU A 74 1.41 10.28 -11.36
N GLY A 75 0.75 10.01 -12.49
CA GLY A 75 -0.69 10.22 -12.65
C GLY A 75 -1.55 9.24 -11.84
N HIS A 76 -1.21 7.94 -11.89
CA HIS A 76 -1.92 6.91 -11.13
C HIS A 76 -1.75 7.06 -9.62
N SER A 77 -0.54 7.37 -9.17
CA SER A 77 -0.23 7.51 -7.75
C SER A 77 -0.74 8.81 -7.13
N ALA A 78 -1.17 9.78 -7.96
CA ALA A 78 -1.60 11.09 -7.48
C ALA A 78 -2.82 11.00 -6.56
N ARG A 79 -2.72 11.63 -5.39
CA ARG A 79 -3.77 11.64 -4.39
C ARG A 79 -4.90 12.60 -4.77
N LYS A 80 -6.14 12.10 -4.78
CA LYS A 80 -7.32 12.94 -4.99
C LYS A 80 -7.54 13.80 -3.75
N ILE A 81 -7.54 15.12 -3.91
CA ILE A 81 -7.67 16.06 -2.81
C ILE A 81 -8.75 17.10 -3.10
N GLY A 82 -9.23 17.73 -2.03
CA GLY A 82 -10.27 18.77 -2.09
C GLY A 82 -11.64 18.24 -2.50
N SER A 83 -12.59 19.15 -2.61
CA SER A 83 -13.97 18.83 -3.02
C SER A 83 -14.14 18.89 -4.55
N TYR A 84 -13.14 18.42 -5.30
CA TYR A 84 -13.17 18.39 -6.75
C TYR A 84 -13.69 17.05 -7.28
N SER A 85 -14.54 17.12 -8.30
CA SER A 85 -14.96 15.91 -9.03
C SER A 85 -13.90 15.49 -10.02
N TYR A 86 -13.43 14.26 -9.93
CA TYR A 86 -12.49 13.64 -10.86
C TYR A 86 -13.23 12.62 -11.71
N SER A 87 -13.05 12.68 -13.02
CA SER A 87 -13.72 11.77 -13.97
C SER A 87 -12.75 11.29 -15.04
N THR A 88 -13.10 10.22 -15.73
CA THR A 88 -12.37 9.78 -16.91
C THR A 88 -12.63 10.77 -18.05
N VAL A 89 -11.54 11.32 -18.59
CA VAL A 89 -11.60 12.34 -19.65
C VAL A 89 -10.72 11.89 -20.82
N SER A 90 -11.22 12.05 -22.05
CA SER A 90 -10.44 11.75 -23.27
C SER A 90 -9.16 12.58 -23.31
N GLY A 91 -8.05 11.97 -23.69
CA GLY A 91 -6.72 12.61 -23.68
C GLY A 91 -5.99 12.56 -22.33
N HIS A 92 -6.62 12.02 -21.29
CA HIS A 92 -6.03 11.85 -19.95
C HIS A 92 -6.00 10.36 -19.52
N PRO A 93 -5.05 9.56 -20.06
CA PRO A 93 -5.07 8.10 -19.92
C PRO A 93 -4.65 7.57 -18.55
N PHE A 94 -4.10 8.42 -17.65
CA PHE A 94 -3.49 7.99 -16.40
C PHE A 94 -4.46 8.01 -15.21
N GLY A 95 -5.75 7.76 -15.43
CA GLY A 95 -6.78 7.69 -14.41
C GLY A 95 -7.80 8.81 -14.46
N THR A 96 -8.54 9.03 -13.38
CA THR A 96 -9.51 10.12 -13.30
C THR A 96 -8.81 11.46 -13.14
N TRP A 97 -9.32 12.49 -13.83
CA TRP A 97 -8.70 13.79 -14.00
C TRP A 97 -9.68 14.93 -13.70
N ASN A 98 -9.14 16.11 -13.37
CA ASN A 98 -9.91 17.34 -13.13
C ASN A 98 -9.15 18.56 -13.69
N ALA A 99 -9.86 19.50 -14.31
CA ALA A 99 -9.26 20.68 -14.95
C ALA A 99 -8.53 21.66 -14.00
N ASN A 100 -8.77 21.58 -12.70
CA ASN A 100 -8.10 22.40 -11.69
C ASN A 100 -6.93 21.66 -11.00
N MET A 101 -7.02 20.34 -10.95
CA MET A 101 -6.14 19.51 -10.12
C MET A 101 -5.31 18.49 -10.92
N GLY A 102 -5.53 18.40 -12.24
CA GLY A 102 -4.94 17.33 -13.03
C GLY A 102 -5.37 15.95 -12.54
N TYR A 103 -4.44 15.03 -12.45
CA TYR A 103 -4.66 13.71 -11.82
C TYR A 103 -4.71 13.76 -10.30
N GLY A 104 -4.31 14.87 -9.68
CA GLY A 104 -4.32 15.08 -8.22
C GLY A 104 -3.02 15.64 -7.69
N LEU A 105 -2.89 15.60 -6.36
CA LEU A 105 -1.69 16.01 -5.64
C LEU A 105 -0.59 14.96 -5.80
N LEU A 106 0.63 15.41 -6.11
CA LEU A 106 1.83 14.57 -6.11
C LEU A 106 1.95 13.78 -4.82
N ASP A 107 2.04 12.46 -4.93
CA ASP A 107 2.30 11.54 -3.83
C ASP A 107 3.59 10.75 -4.10
N ALA A 108 4.67 11.21 -3.50
CA ALA A 108 6.00 10.64 -3.72
C ALA A 108 6.11 9.21 -3.18
N GLU A 109 5.47 8.93 -2.04
CA GLU A 109 5.48 7.59 -1.45
C GLU A 109 4.75 6.60 -2.33
N ALA A 110 3.53 6.93 -2.76
CA ALA A 110 2.74 6.07 -3.64
C ALA A 110 3.47 5.83 -4.98
N ALA A 111 4.06 6.87 -5.58
CA ALA A 111 4.83 6.76 -6.81
C ALA A 111 6.05 5.84 -6.66
N VAL A 112 6.84 6.02 -5.60
CA VAL A 112 8.01 5.17 -5.31
C VAL A 112 7.58 3.72 -5.04
N ARG A 113 6.52 3.51 -4.26
CA ARG A 113 5.97 2.17 -3.99
C ARG A 113 5.56 1.44 -5.26
N GLU A 114 5.05 2.15 -6.26
CA GLU A 114 4.67 1.53 -7.54
C GLU A 114 5.89 0.97 -8.29
N VAL A 115 7.06 1.58 -8.17
CA VAL A 115 8.30 1.16 -8.83
C VAL A 115 9.14 0.22 -7.97
N TYR A 116 9.13 0.40 -6.65
CA TYR A 116 9.93 -0.42 -5.74
C TYR A 116 9.38 -1.85 -5.64
N PRO A 117 10.22 -2.89 -5.53
CA PRO A 117 9.76 -4.26 -5.36
C PRO A 117 8.87 -4.42 -4.13
N GLN A 118 7.75 -5.10 -4.29
CA GLN A 118 6.83 -5.42 -3.20
C GLN A 118 6.33 -6.85 -3.33
N ILE A 119 6.16 -7.52 -2.20
CA ILE A 119 5.59 -8.86 -2.14
C ILE A 119 4.08 -8.74 -1.92
N SER A 120 3.29 -9.24 -2.86
CA SER A 120 1.84 -9.45 -2.75
C SER A 120 1.51 -10.90 -2.46
N GLY A 121 0.38 -11.16 -1.86
CA GLY A 121 -0.13 -12.48 -1.47
C GLY A 121 -0.84 -12.39 -0.12
N ASP A 122 -1.45 -13.50 0.28
CA ASP A 122 -2.28 -13.58 1.49
C ASP A 122 -1.48 -13.29 2.78
N ASN A 123 -2.15 -12.82 3.80
CA ASN A 123 -1.55 -12.60 5.11
C ASN A 123 -1.54 -13.88 5.97
N LEU A 124 -2.25 -14.92 5.55
CA LEU A 124 -2.33 -16.22 6.23
C LEU A 124 -1.83 -17.33 5.32
N VAL A 125 -0.96 -18.19 5.86
CA VAL A 125 -0.63 -19.50 5.30
C VAL A 125 -1.32 -20.54 6.16
N PRO A 126 -2.41 -21.17 5.70
CA PRO A 126 -3.15 -22.14 6.47
C PRO A 126 -2.35 -23.43 6.67
N CYS A 127 -2.73 -24.25 7.64
CA CYS A 127 -2.11 -25.55 7.89
C CYS A 127 -2.26 -26.52 6.71
N THR A 128 -3.23 -26.28 5.84
CA THR A 128 -3.49 -27.10 4.65
C THR A 128 -3.49 -26.22 3.42
N GLY A 129 -2.90 -26.75 2.34
CA GLY A 129 -2.82 -26.03 1.05
C GLY A 129 -1.56 -25.19 0.91
N ASN A 130 -1.46 -24.59 -0.26
CA ASN A 130 -0.33 -23.79 -0.69
C ASN A 130 -0.75 -22.33 -0.85
N LYS A 131 0.15 -21.39 -0.59
CA LYS A 131 -0.05 -19.95 -0.86
C LYS A 131 1.08 -19.43 -1.73
N THR A 132 0.73 -18.63 -2.71
CA THR A 132 1.68 -18.04 -3.66
C THR A 132 1.84 -16.55 -3.38
N TYR A 133 3.10 -16.14 -3.35
CA TYR A 133 3.52 -14.74 -3.19
C TYR A 133 4.25 -14.30 -4.45
N THR A 134 3.99 -13.06 -4.87
CA THR A 134 4.47 -12.55 -6.16
C THR A 134 5.07 -11.17 -5.98
N LEU A 135 6.17 -10.90 -6.68
CA LEU A 135 6.73 -9.56 -6.79
C LEU A 135 5.98 -8.76 -7.87
N ASN A 136 5.69 -7.50 -7.54
CA ASN A 136 5.11 -6.57 -8.52
C ASN A 136 6.05 -6.35 -9.73
N ARG A 137 5.54 -5.77 -10.82
CA ARG A 137 6.28 -5.34 -12.01
C ARG A 137 7.20 -6.43 -12.61
N ASN A 138 6.86 -7.70 -12.41
CA ASN A 138 7.66 -8.85 -12.88
C ASN A 138 9.12 -8.86 -12.38
N TYR A 139 9.42 -8.20 -11.27
CA TYR A 139 10.71 -8.37 -10.61
C TYR A 139 10.98 -9.84 -10.35
N LYS A 140 12.24 -10.22 -10.42
CA LYS A 140 12.70 -11.55 -10.03
C LYS A 140 13.61 -11.43 -8.82
N GLY A 141 13.43 -12.33 -7.87
CA GLY A 141 14.20 -12.33 -6.64
C GLY A 141 14.61 -13.73 -6.22
N ASN A 142 15.59 -13.77 -5.33
CA ASN A 142 15.94 -14.97 -4.59
C ASN A 142 15.18 -14.93 -3.27
N TRP A 143 14.26 -15.87 -3.12
CA TRP A 143 13.34 -15.93 -2.01
C TRP A 143 13.92 -16.77 -0.87
N THR A 144 13.68 -16.33 0.36
CA THR A 144 14.06 -17.04 1.57
C THR A 144 12.95 -16.93 2.63
N LEU A 145 12.94 -17.88 3.56
CA LEU A 145 11.97 -17.93 4.64
C LEU A 145 12.68 -17.64 5.97
N GLY A 146 12.18 -16.64 6.70
CA GLY A 146 12.66 -16.27 8.03
C GLY A 146 12.02 -17.07 9.16
N THR A 147 11.46 -18.25 8.88
CA THR A 147 10.82 -19.12 9.86
C THR A 147 10.93 -20.59 9.44
N SER A 148 11.04 -21.46 10.43
CA SER A 148 10.97 -22.91 10.24
C SER A 148 9.55 -23.44 10.05
N GLY A 149 8.53 -22.61 10.26
CA GLY A 149 7.12 -23.01 10.12
C GLY A 149 6.63 -23.10 8.67
N LEU A 150 7.41 -22.61 7.72
CA LEU A 150 7.09 -22.62 6.29
C LEU A 150 8.08 -23.47 5.49
N GLN A 151 7.59 -24.02 4.39
CA GLN A 151 8.39 -24.73 3.40
C GLN A 151 8.13 -24.18 2.01
N ILE A 152 9.18 -24.02 1.20
CA ILE A 152 9.06 -23.69 -0.22
C ILE A 152 8.58 -24.93 -0.96
N VAL A 153 7.50 -24.76 -1.71
CA VAL A 153 6.93 -25.80 -2.59
C VAL A 153 7.43 -25.64 -4.03
N SER A 154 7.48 -24.39 -4.50
CA SER A 154 8.00 -24.07 -5.84
C SER A 154 8.46 -22.62 -5.93
N GLY A 155 9.22 -22.29 -6.97
CA GLY A 155 9.86 -20.98 -7.14
C GLY A 155 11.09 -20.83 -6.26
N GLY A 156 11.45 -19.61 -5.91
CA GLY A 156 12.47 -19.31 -4.92
C GLY A 156 13.78 -18.77 -5.47
N GLN A 157 14.33 -19.28 -6.55
CA GLN A 157 15.56 -18.77 -7.15
C GLN A 157 15.27 -18.02 -8.44
N ASN A 158 15.73 -16.76 -8.53
CA ASN A 158 15.56 -15.88 -9.68
C ASN A 158 14.11 -15.92 -10.24
N SER A 159 13.14 -15.93 -9.35
CA SER A 159 11.72 -16.12 -9.65
C SER A 159 10.91 -14.88 -9.31
N ASN A 160 9.88 -14.58 -10.12
CA ASN A 160 8.89 -13.55 -9.80
C ASN A 160 7.99 -13.98 -8.63
N SER A 161 7.85 -15.26 -8.39
CA SER A 161 6.96 -15.79 -7.36
C SER A 161 7.57 -16.94 -6.58
N ILE A 162 7.02 -17.16 -5.39
CA ILE A 162 7.29 -18.32 -4.54
C ILE A 162 5.95 -18.91 -4.08
N THR A 163 5.88 -20.23 -4.05
CA THR A 163 4.75 -20.94 -3.43
C THR A 163 5.25 -21.62 -2.15
N VAL A 164 4.57 -21.36 -1.06
CA VAL A 164 4.90 -21.92 0.26
C VAL A 164 3.72 -22.68 0.85
N ARG A 165 4.02 -23.56 1.81
CA ARG A 165 3.04 -24.21 2.69
C ARG A 165 3.52 -24.23 4.13
N ALA A 166 2.61 -24.39 5.07
CA ALA A 166 2.95 -24.66 6.45
C ALA A 166 3.53 -26.08 6.59
N ILE A 167 4.56 -26.25 7.44
CA ILE A 167 5.21 -27.57 7.67
C ILE A 167 4.40 -28.39 8.64
N SER A 168 3.82 -27.76 9.66
CA SER A 168 3.04 -28.43 10.70
C SER A 168 1.91 -27.51 11.17
N ASN A 169 0.92 -28.12 11.82
CA ASN A 169 -0.03 -27.34 12.61
C ASN A 169 0.65 -26.97 13.94
N PRO A 170 1.01 -25.70 14.18
CA PRO A 170 1.73 -25.32 15.39
C PRO A 170 0.88 -25.34 16.67
N GLY A 171 -0.37 -25.84 16.60
CA GLY A 171 -1.30 -25.80 17.73
C GLY A 171 -1.79 -24.41 18.11
N GLY A 172 -1.50 -23.42 17.26
CA GLY A 172 -1.79 -22.00 17.39
C GLY A 172 -1.25 -21.26 16.18
N THR A 173 -1.29 -19.94 16.22
CA THR A 173 -0.72 -19.13 15.14
C THR A 173 0.73 -18.80 15.40
N MET A 174 1.57 -19.03 14.41
CA MET A 174 2.94 -18.53 14.36
C MET A 174 3.03 -17.35 13.39
N SER A 175 3.95 -16.43 13.65
CA SER A 175 4.35 -15.40 12.69
C SER A 175 5.56 -15.88 11.90
N GLY A 176 5.56 -15.64 10.62
CA GLY A 176 6.69 -15.92 9.74
C GLY A 176 6.95 -14.75 8.80
N THR A 177 8.15 -14.72 8.24
CA THR A 177 8.52 -13.68 7.27
C THR A 177 9.04 -14.33 6.00
N ILE A 178 8.52 -13.86 4.88
CA ILE A 178 8.96 -14.24 3.53
C ILE A 178 9.80 -13.09 3.01
N TYR A 179 11.03 -13.37 2.57
CA TYR A 179 11.94 -12.39 2.00
C TYR A 179 12.14 -12.65 0.51
N ALA A 180 12.34 -11.58 -0.25
CA ALA A 180 12.84 -11.65 -1.62
C ALA A 180 14.00 -10.67 -1.79
N ASN A 181 15.16 -11.19 -2.17
CA ASN A 181 16.33 -10.40 -2.52
C ASN A 181 16.31 -10.13 -4.02
N VAL A 182 16.13 -8.88 -4.39
CA VAL A 182 15.90 -8.42 -5.77
C VAL A 182 17.07 -7.55 -6.20
N VAL A 183 17.57 -7.79 -7.42
CA VAL A 183 18.49 -6.86 -8.08
C VAL A 183 17.66 -5.89 -8.91
N LEU A 184 17.77 -4.61 -8.56
CA LEU A 184 17.06 -3.54 -9.26
C LEU A 184 17.68 -3.24 -10.64
N PRO A 185 16.94 -2.61 -11.56
CA PRO A 185 17.46 -2.23 -12.88
C PRO A 185 18.65 -1.27 -12.86
N ASN A 186 18.87 -0.54 -11.76
CA ASN A 186 20.05 0.27 -11.52
C ASN A 186 21.29 -0.53 -11.05
N GLY A 187 21.15 -1.85 -10.84
CA GLY A 187 22.21 -2.75 -10.38
C GLY A 187 22.31 -2.90 -8.86
N SER A 188 21.60 -2.11 -8.07
CA SER A 188 21.61 -2.27 -6.62
C SER A 188 20.77 -3.46 -6.18
N SER A 189 21.07 -4.05 -5.02
CA SER A 189 20.32 -5.13 -4.43
C SER A 189 19.48 -4.65 -3.26
N VAL A 190 18.23 -5.09 -3.21
CA VAL A 190 17.32 -4.78 -2.10
C VAL A 190 16.67 -6.05 -1.58
N SER A 191 16.40 -6.09 -0.29
CA SER A 191 15.62 -7.16 0.34
C SER A 191 14.26 -6.60 0.73
N VAL A 192 13.21 -7.22 0.22
CA VAL A 192 11.83 -6.90 0.60
C VAL A 192 11.25 -8.06 1.40
N ALA A 193 10.34 -7.74 2.33
CA ALA A 193 9.80 -8.70 3.27
C ALA A 193 8.28 -8.60 3.37
N LYS A 194 7.63 -9.73 3.60
CA LYS A 194 6.22 -9.81 3.97
C LYS A 194 6.05 -10.71 5.16
N THR A 195 5.49 -10.16 6.22
CA THR A 195 5.08 -10.93 7.40
C THR A 195 3.76 -11.64 7.10
N VAL A 196 3.68 -12.90 7.49
CA VAL A 196 2.50 -13.74 7.33
C VAL A 196 2.21 -14.47 8.64
N SER A 197 0.96 -14.79 8.87
CA SER A 197 0.54 -15.70 9.92
C SER A 197 0.52 -17.12 9.40
N ILE A 198 0.89 -18.09 10.23
CA ILE A 198 0.94 -19.51 9.88
C ILE A 198 0.04 -20.27 10.85
N GLY A 199 -0.89 -21.03 10.35
CA GLY A 199 -1.76 -21.85 11.21
C GLY A 199 -3.22 -21.88 10.77
N ALA A 200 -4.04 -22.52 11.59
CA ALA A 200 -5.49 -22.49 11.42
C ALA A 200 -6.08 -21.20 12.01
N PRO A 201 -7.08 -20.59 11.37
CA PRO A 201 -7.86 -19.56 12.02
C PRO A 201 -8.48 -20.13 13.29
N SER A 202 -8.43 -19.38 14.38
CA SER A 202 -9.00 -19.80 15.66
C SER A 202 -9.84 -18.66 16.26
N ILE A 203 -10.87 -19.02 17.03
CA ILE A 203 -11.61 -18.07 17.84
C ILE A 203 -10.95 -18.01 19.21
N THR A 204 -10.52 -16.80 19.62
CA THR A 204 -9.88 -16.60 20.93
C THR A 204 -10.87 -16.40 22.04
N SER A 205 -11.99 -15.81 21.76
CA SER A 205 -13.05 -15.57 22.73
C SER A 205 -14.40 -15.46 22.05
N VAL A 206 -15.41 -15.83 22.78
CA VAL A 206 -16.80 -15.51 22.47
C VAL A 206 -17.31 -14.67 23.63
N SER A 207 -17.82 -13.49 23.35
CA SER A 207 -18.43 -12.60 24.33
C SER A 207 -19.93 -12.46 24.07
N GLY A 208 -20.70 -12.34 25.12
CA GLY A 208 -22.14 -12.19 25.11
C GLY A 208 -22.70 -12.33 26.52
N PRO A 209 -23.99 -12.17 26.73
CA PRO A 209 -24.59 -12.35 28.03
C PRO A 209 -24.60 -13.82 28.46
N ASP A 210 -24.35 -14.06 29.74
CA ASP A 210 -24.35 -15.43 30.32
C ASP A 210 -25.75 -16.06 30.35
N GLN A 211 -26.80 -15.25 30.26
CA GLN A 211 -28.20 -15.70 30.29
C GLN A 211 -29.05 -14.88 29.32
N VAL A 212 -29.98 -15.54 28.69
CA VAL A 212 -31.05 -14.91 27.86
C VAL A 212 -32.39 -15.34 28.41
N GLY A 213 -33.22 -14.37 28.79
CA GLY A 213 -34.58 -14.64 29.29
C GLY A 213 -35.46 -15.34 28.26
N ALA A 214 -36.45 -16.08 28.71
CA ALA A 214 -37.39 -16.77 27.82
C ALA A 214 -38.09 -15.76 26.87
N GLY A 215 -38.02 -16.01 25.56
CA GLY A 215 -38.51 -15.12 24.53
C GLY A 215 -37.59 -13.91 24.21
N GLY A 216 -36.48 -13.77 24.92
CA GLY A 216 -35.49 -12.74 24.64
C GLY A 216 -34.50 -13.12 23.52
N SER A 217 -33.79 -12.14 22.97
CA SER A 217 -32.70 -12.32 22.05
C SER A 217 -31.40 -11.75 22.62
N ALA A 218 -30.30 -12.33 22.23
CA ALA A 218 -28.96 -11.85 22.62
C ALA A 218 -28.00 -11.93 21.44
N SER A 219 -27.05 -11.01 21.43
CA SER A 219 -25.95 -11.01 20.46
C SER A 219 -24.68 -11.56 21.11
N PHE A 220 -24.01 -12.44 20.38
CA PHE A 220 -22.71 -12.96 20.76
C PHE A 220 -21.68 -12.53 19.71
N THR A 221 -20.51 -12.14 20.18
CA THR A 221 -19.40 -11.72 19.31
C THR A 221 -18.25 -12.70 19.48
N ALA A 222 -17.78 -13.29 18.39
CA ALA A 222 -16.55 -14.06 18.37
C ALA A 222 -15.39 -13.15 18.01
N SER A 223 -14.29 -13.26 18.74
CA SER A 223 -13.04 -12.58 18.43
C SER A 223 -12.10 -13.56 17.74
N PRO A 224 -11.97 -13.51 16.41
CA PRO A 224 -11.08 -14.38 15.67
C PRO A 224 -9.63 -13.89 15.76
N ILE A 225 -8.69 -14.86 15.74
CA ILE A 225 -7.31 -14.58 15.33
C ILE A 225 -7.22 -14.95 13.86
N PHE A 226 -6.87 -13.96 13.03
CA PHE A 226 -6.64 -14.12 11.58
C PHE A 226 -7.82 -14.74 10.81
N MET A 227 -8.75 -13.88 10.43
CA MET A 227 -9.75 -14.19 9.42
C MET A 227 -9.35 -13.54 8.09
N GLU A 228 -9.26 -14.33 7.03
CA GLU A 228 -9.50 -13.82 5.69
C GLU A 228 -11.01 -13.63 5.53
N ASP A 229 -11.44 -12.68 4.72
CA ASP A 229 -12.84 -12.23 4.53
C ASP A 229 -13.86 -13.33 4.16
N GLU A 230 -13.42 -14.58 4.02
CA GLU A 230 -14.24 -15.71 3.58
C GLU A 230 -14.40 -16.85 4.60
N GLY A 231 -14.01 -16.65 5.86
CA GLY A 231 -14.19 -17.65 6.91
C GLY A 231 -15.67 -17.92 7.22
N ASN A 232 -16.19 -19.07 6.82
CA ASN A 232 -17.49 -19.52 7.25
C ASN A 232 -17.40 -20.08 8.67
N TYR A 233 -17.93 -19.35 9.67
CA TYR A 233 -18.15 -19.89 11.00
C TYR A 233 -19.56 -20.43 11.10
N GLN A 234 -19.67 -21.64 11.62
CA GLN A 234 -20.96 -22.21 11.95
C GLN A 234 -21.20 -22.04 13.46
N TRP A 235 -22.24 -21.30 13.79
CA TRP A 235 -22.71 -21.17 15.15
C TRP A 235 -23.69 -22.30 15.44
N MET A 236 -23.53 -22.93 16.58
CA MET A 236 -24.47 -23.94 17.07
C MET A 236 -24.90 -23.60 18.48
N VAL A 237 -26.17 -23.78 18.75
CA VAL A 237 -26.75 -23.64 20.08
C VAL A 237 -27.09 -25.04 20.61
N SER A 238 -26.70 -25.34 21.83
CA SER A 238 -27.06 -26.59 22.50
C SER A 238 -27.61 -26.27 23.92
N PRO A 239 -28.80 -26.74 24.27
CA PRO A 239 -29.72 -27.53 23.49
C PRO A 239 -30.35 -26.73 22.35
N ASN A 240 -30.72 -27.39 21.26
CA ASN A 240 -31.26 -26.80 20.01
C ASN A 240 -32.67 -26.32 20.13
N THR A 241 -32.97 -25.46 21.12
CA THR A 241 -34.27 -24.88 21.41
C THR A 241 -34.38 -23.39 21.04
N ALA A 242 -33.27 -22.82 20.56
CA ALA A 242 -33.22 -21.42 20.11
C ALA A 242 -32.95 -21.34 18.61
N SER A 243 -33.59 -20.36 17.95
CA SER A 243 -33.26 -20.01 16.56
C SER A 243 -32.08 -19.02 16.53
N MET A 244 -31.12 -19.20 15.62
CA MET A 244 -30.03 -18.29 15.41
C MET A 244 -30.11 -17.62 14.04
N SER A 245 -29.78 -16.33 14.01
CA SER A 245 -29.49 -15.59 12.78
C SER A 245 -28.05 -15.10 12.87
N ALA A 246 -27.21 -15.51 11.93
CA ALA A 246 -25.83 -15.02 11.84
C ALA A 246 -25.75 -13.83 10.88
N TYR A 247 -25.16 -12.73 11.33
CA TYR A 247 -24.87 -11.57 10.49
C TYR A 247 -23.37 -11.50 10.24
N ARG A 248 -22.98 -11.26 8.99
CA ARG A 248 -21.61 -10.88 8.64
C ARG A 248 -21.49 -9.37 8.75
N TYR A 249 -20.48 -8.89 9.45
CA TYR A 249 -19.98 -7.55 9.24
C TYR A 249 -18.75 -7.66 8.32
N SER A 250 -18.85 -7.09 7.11
CA SER A 250 -17.68 -6.76 6.31
C SER A 250 -17.09 -5.47 6.87
N ASN A 251 -15.79 -5.49 7.22
CA ASN A 251 -15.05 -4.26 7.44
C ASN A 251 -14.75 -3.56 6.12
#